data_c20249618f8dc8230604fc04ff5155bd
#
_entry.id   c20249618f8dc8230604fc04ff5155bd
#
_cell.length_a   1.000
_cell.length_b   1.000
_cell.length_c   1.000
_cell.angle_alpha   90.00
_cell.angle_beta   90.00
_cell.angle_gamma   90.00
#
_symmetry.space_group_name_H-M   'P 1'
#
loop_
_entity.id
_entity.type
_entity.pdbx_description
1 polymer ?
#
loop_
_entity_poly.entity_id
_entity_poly.type
_entity_poly.pdbx_seq_one_letter_code
_entity_poly.pdbx_strand_id
1 'polypeptide(L)'
;MDQDLASITEKVLASYQAGAGMNNIDGSNLPSKRALATICEDLLQLLFPGFHDSEPIHSKDLRRVTNHRLYSIADRLGTEVCKSLRLSEPTCPQERAEKLVADFLSAIPFVRQQLQTDIEAAFYGDPAAGGFDEIILSYPYLEAIAIQRCAHLLYCHQLPLIPRMMTEWAHSRTGIDIHPGAHIKSHFFIDHGTGVVIGETSVIGCHVKMYQGVSLVARSLAGGQQLKGKKRHPTVEDHVTIYAGTTIIGGDTVIGEGSTIGANVFLTHSVPPRSLVLYEENQLRILDKNKSPADWVADWVI
;
A
#
# COMPACT_ATOMS: atom_id res chain seq x y z
N MET A 1 -2.09 -45.13 -13.96
CA MET A 1 -2.27 -43.90 -13.17
C MET A 1 -1.53 -43.94 -11.84
N ASP A 2 -1.71 -44.95 -10.98
CA ASP A 2 -1.02 -45.00 -9.66
C ASP A 2 0.51 -45.14 -9.77
N GLN A 3 1.02 -45.98 -10.71
CA GLN A 3 2.47 -46.10 -10.96
C GLN A 3 3.06 -44.81 -11.54
N ASP A 4 2.30 -44.10 -12.35
CA ASP A 4 2.75 -42.82 -12.89
C ASP A 4 2.82 -41.73 -11.79
N LEU A 5 1.84 -41.68 -10.86
CA LEU A 5 1.84 -40.78 -9.72
C LEU A 5 2.99 -41.03 -8.78
N ALA A 6 3.33 -42.29 -8.50
CA ALA A 6 4.50 -42.62 -7.67
C ALA A 6 5.81 -42.10 -8.30
N SER A 7 6.00 -42.31 -9.60
CA SER A 7 7.18 -41.75 -10.30
C SER A 7 7.23 -40.23 -10.32
N ILE A 8 6.06 -39.60 -10.46
CA ILE A 8 5.96 -38.12 -10.39
C ILE A 8 6.30 -37.63 -8.98
N THR A 9 5.80 -38.32 -7.93
CA THR A 9 6.10 -37.98 -6.54
C THR A 9 7.61 -37.97 -6.28
N GLU A 10 8.34 -39.02 -6.70
CA GLU A 10 9.79 -39.06 -6.53
C GLU A 10 10.52 -37.90 -7.24
N LYS A 11 10.08 -37.54 -8.44
CA LYS A 11 10.65 -36.41 -9.18
C LYS A 11 10.38 -35.08 -8.45
N VAL A 12 9.18 -34.89 -7.89
CA VAL A 12 8.83 -33.69 -7.10
C VAL A 12 9.66 -33.65 -5.81
N LEU A 13 9.79 -34.75 -5.07
CA LEU A 13 10.63 -34.83 -3.87
C LEU A 13 12.09 -34.51 -4.17
N ALA A 14 12.64 -35.03 -5.27
CA ALA A 14 13.99 -34.69 -5.71
C ALA A 14 14.15 -33.18 -6.02
N SER A 15 13.11 -32.56 -6.58
CA SER A 15 13.13 -31.10 -6.83
C SER A 15 13.15 -30.28 -5.55
N TYR A 16 12.54 -30.75 -4.46
CA TYR A 16 12.60 -30.09 -3.17
C TYR A 16 14.02 -30.11 -2.57
N GLN A 17 14.79 -31.19 -2.80
CA GLN A 17 16.19 -31.26 -2.35
C GLN A 17 17.11 -30.33 -3.13
N ALA A 18 16.79 -30.04 -4.40
CA ALA A 18 17.60 -29.14 -5.24
C ALA A 18 17.28 -27.65 -5.06
N GLY A 19 16.14 -27.32 -4.47
CA GLY A 19 15.61 -25.95 -4.40
C GLY A 19 16.00 -25.20 -3.13
N ALA A 20 17.19 -24.61 -3.06
CA ALA A 20 17.58 -23.76 -1.94
C ALA A 20 16.66 -22.53 -1.80
N GLY A 21 16.04 -22.36 -0.62
CA GLY A 21 15.24 -21.16 -0.27
C GLY A 21 13.77 -21.18 -0.73
N MET A 22 13.31 -22.23 -1.42
CA MET A 22 11.91 -22.39 -1.82
C MET A 22 11.09 -23.23 -0.85
N ASN A 23 11.73 -23.97 0.04
CA ASN A 23 11.11 -24.88 0.97
C ASN A 23 11.24 -24.38 2.41
N ASN A 24 10.20 -24.60 3.22
CA ASN A 24 10.20 -24.39 4.66
C ASN A 24 9.91 -25.70 5.39
N ILE A 25 10.49 -26.83 4.90
CA ILE A 25 10.37 -28.16 5.50
C ILE A 25 11.15 -28.16 6.80
N ASP A 26 10.53 -28.64 7.89
CA ASP A 26 11.10 -28.61 9.26
C ASP A 26 11.50 -27.20 9.75
N GLY A 27 11.09 -26.16 9.03
CA GLY A 27 11.32 -24.78 9.39
C GLY A 27 10.33 -24.23 10.43
N SER A 28 10.54 -23.00 10.86
CA SER A 28 9.63 -22.33 11.79
C SER A 28 8.25 -22.14 11.18
N ASN A 29 7.20 -22.16 12.02
CA ASN A 29 5.84 -21.84 11.59
C ASN A 29 5.76 -20.36 11.21
N LEU A 30 5.52 -20.08 9.94
CA LEU A 30 5.45 -18.72 9.37
C LEU A 30 4.08 -18.07 9.55
N PRO A 31 3.98 -16.74 9.53
CA PRO A 31 2.71 -16.03 9.49
C PRO A 31 1.82 -16.50 8.33
N SER A 32 0.54 -16.67 8.61
CA SER A 32 -0.44 -17.18 7.65
C SER A 32 -1.07 -16.04 6.84
N LYS A 33 -0.98 -16.11 5.51
CA LYS A 33 -1.69 -15.17 4.61
C LYS A 33 -3.20 -15.14 4.89
N ARG A 34 -3.80 -16.30 5.16
CA ARG A 34 -5.25 -16.41 5.44
C ARG A 34 -5.61 -15.74 6.76
N ALA A 35 -4.82 -15.97 7.81
CA ALA A 35 -5.07 -15.32 9.10
C ALA A 35 -4.95 -13.79 9.00
N LEU A 36 -3.93 -13.31 8.27
CA LEU A 36 -3.74 -11.86 8.06
C LEU A 36 -4.85 -11.25 7.21
N ALA A 37 -5.38 -11.94 6.20
CA ALA A 37 -6.55 -11.48 5.46
C ALA A 37 -7.74 -11.26 6.40
N THR A 38 -8.04 -12.22 7.28
CA THR A 38 -9.11 -12.09 8.27
C THR A 38 -8.85 -10.93 9.25
N ILE A 39 -7.58 -10.76 9.69
CA ILE A 39 -7.22 -9.62 10.57
C ILE A 39 -7.45 -8.29 9.85
N CYS A 40 -7.10 -8.18 8.56
CA CYS A 40 -7.35 -6.97 7.78
C CYS A 40 -8.85 -6.66 7.66
N GLU A 41 -9.68 -7.69 7.41
CA GLU A 41 -11.14 -7.56 7.37
C GLU A 41 -11.72 -7.13 8.74
N ASP A 42 -11.27 -7.76 9.83
CA ASP A 42 -11.67 -7.40 11.19
C ASP A 42 -11.24 -5.95 11.54
N LEU A 43 -10.07 -5.50 11.05
CA LEU A 43 -9.60 -4.12 11.21
C LEU A 43 -10.49 -3.13 10.47
N LEU A 44 -10.89 -3.40 9.23
CA LEU A 44 -11.82 -2.53 8.50
C LEU A 44 -13.16 -2.40 9.22
N GLN A 45 -13.70 -3.50 9.77
CA GLN A 45 -14.92 -3.47 10.59
C GLN A 45 -14.74 -2.67 11.90
N LEU A 46 -13.56 -2.69 12.50
CA LEU A 46 -13.25 -1.92 13.70
C LEU A 46 -13.06 -0.43 13.38
N LEU A 47 -12.42 -0.12 12.24
CA LEU A 47 -12.16 1.25 11.78
C LEU A 47 -13.43 1.93 11.27
N PHE A 48 -14.33 1.20 10.63
CA PHE A 48 -15.57 1.72 10.02
C PHE A 48 -16.80 0.94 10.52
N PRO A 49 -17.16 1.06 11.81
CA PRO A 49 -18.24 0.27 12.40
C PRO A 49 -19.59 0.56 11.71
N GLY A 50 -20.27 -0.51 11.30
CA GLY A 50 -21.55 -0.47 10.59
C GLY A 50 -21.44 -0.40 9.07
N PHE A 51 -20.26 -0.12 8.50
CA PHE A 51 -20.07 -0.07 7.03
C PHE A 51 -19.65 -1.42 6.42
N HIS A 52 -18.80 -2.18 7.11
CA HIS A 52 -18.31 -3.49 6.64
C HIS A 52 -18.97 -4.67 7.37
N ASP A 53 -20.09 -4.43 8.02
CA ASP A 53 -20.86 -5.43 8.75
C ASP A 53 -21.96 -6.03 7.88
N SER A 54 -22.25 -7.32 8.05
CA SER A 54 -23.38 -7.99 7.41
C SER A 54 -24.74 -7.57 7.99
N GLU A 55 -24.74 -7.10 9.24
CA GLU A 55 -25.94 -6.69 9.98
C GLU A 55 -25.73 -5.33 10.64
N PRO A 56 -26.79 -4.53 10.80
CA PRO A 56 -26.69 -3.23 11.46
C PRO A 56 -26.21 -3.33 12.91
N ILE A 57 -25.31 -2.42 13.29
CA ILE A 57 -24.86 -2.30 14.69
C ILE A 57 -25.77 -1.32 15.43
N HIS A 58 -26.51 -1.81 16.44
CA HIS A 58 -27.30 -0.94 17.32
C HIS A 58 -26.41 -0.34 18.43
N SER A 59 -26.71 0.90 18.82
CA SER A 59 -25.93 1.62 19.85
C SER A 59 -25.85 0.87 21.18
N LYS A 60 -26.89 0.15 21.58
CA LYS A 60 -26.90 -0.72 22.78
C LYS A 60 -25.91 -1.87 22.73
N ASP A 61 -25.57 -2.36 21.53
CA ASP A 61 -24.69 -3.49 21.31
C ASP A 61 -23.24 -3.06 20.99
N LEU A 62 -23.00 -1.77 20.75
CA LEU A 62 -21.72 -1.25 20.26
C LEU A 62 -20.54 -1.67 21.16
N ARG A 63 -20.69 -1.53 22.49
CA ARG A 63 -19.62 -1.94 23.42
C ARG A 63 -19.30 -3.44 23.32
N ARG A 64 -20.32 -4.28 23.23
CA ARG A 64 -20.15 -5.75 23.11
C ARG A 64 -19.48 -6.12 21.79
N VAL A 65 -19.92 -5.52 20.69
CA VAL A 65 -19.36 -5.76 19.34
C VAL A 65 -17.90 -5.30 19.29
N THR A 66 -17.60 -4.09 19.77
CA THR A 66 -16.24 -3.55 19.80
C THR A 66 -15.31 -4.42 20.66
N ASN A 67 -15.74 -4.82 21.86
CA ASN A 67 -14.94 -5.70 22.70
C ASN A 67 -14.65 -7.03 21.98
N HIS A 68 -15.67 -7.66 21.39
CA HIS A 68 -15.50 -8.92 20.68
C HIS A 68 -14.44 -8.80 19.56
N ARG A 69 -14.50 -7.74 18.75
CA ARG A 69 -13.53 -7.46 17.68
C ARG A 69 -12.12 -7.26 18.22
N LEU A 70 -11.98 -6.43 19.25
CA LEU A 70 -10.67 -6.20 19.87
C LEU A 70 -10.03 -7.48 20.38
N TYR A 71 -10.81 -8.33 21.08
CA TYR A 71 -10.30 -9.63 21.55
C TYR A 71 -9.95 -10.57 20.38
N SER A 72 -10.80 -10.63 19.35
CA SER A 72 -10.55 -11.45 18.16
C SER A 72 -9.27 -11.04 17.44
N ILE A 73 -9.09 -9.74 17.24
CA ILE A 73 -7.88 -9.19 16.59
C ILE A 73 -6.66 -9.44 17.49
N ALA A 74 -6.75 -9.19 18.80
CA ALA A 74 -5.65 -9.40 19.75
C ALA A 74 -5.14 -10.84 19.73
N ASP A 75 -6.04 -11.81 19.81
CA ASP A 75 -5.70 -13.24 19.83
C ASP A 75 -5.04 -13.68 18.52
N ARG A 76 -5.67 -13.37 17.38
CA ARG A 76 -5.16 -13.73 16.04
C ARG A 76 -3.86 -13.03 15.74
N LEU A 77 -3.79 -11.70 15.93
CA LEU A 77 -2.59 -10.93 15.66
C LEU A 77 -1.45 -11.35 16.57
N GLY A 78 -1.72 -11.60 17.86
CA GLY A 78 -0.71 -12.10 18.80
C GLY A 78 -0.08 -13.42 18.34
N THR A 79 -0.90 -14.35 17.86
CA THR A 79 -0.43 -15.60 17.28
C THR A 79 0.50 -15.37 16.07
N GLU A 80 0.10 -14.51 15.13
CA GLU A 80 0.90 -14.25 13.93
C GLU A 80 2.16 -13.43 14.25
N VAL A 81 2.10 -12.48 15.18
CA VAL A 81 3.24 -11.73 15.69
C VAL A 81 4.29 -12.65 16.32
N CYS A 82 3.89 -13.62 17.14
CA CYS A 82 4.82 -14.62 17.69
C CYS A 82 5.53 -15.41 16.58
N LYS A 83 4.81 -15.84 15.56
CA LYS A 83 5.41 -16.54 14.40
C LYS A 83 6.43 -15.64 13.67
N SER A 84 6.08 -14.37 13.47
CA SER A 84 6.93 -13.39 12.79
C SER A 84 8.22 -13.11 13.59
N LEU A 85 8.10 -12.87 14.89
CA LEU A 85 9.25 -12.58 15.76
C LEU A 85 10.24 -13.74 15.84
N ARG A 86 9.78 -14.99 15.77
CA ARG A 86 10.66 -16.18 15.74
C ARG A 86 11.63 -16.24 14.56
N LEU A 87 11.40 -15.46 13.53
CA LEU A 87 12.33 -15.36 12.40
C LEU A 87 13.64 -14.63 12.77
N SER A 88 13.57 -13.69 13.68
CA SER A 88 14.72 -12.93 14.18
C SER A 88 15.16 -13.35 15.59
N GLU A 89 14.23 -13.92 16.38
CA GLU A 89 14.40 -14.30 17.78
C GLU A 89 13.82 -15.71 17.99
N PRO A 90 14.65 -16.77 18.04
CA PRO A 90 14.17 -18.16 18.16
C PRO A 90 13.29 -18.42 19.38
N THR A 91 13.54 -17.72 20.48
CA THR A 91 12.70 -17.70 21.67
C THR A 91 11.81 -16.47 21.64
N CYS A 92 10.60 -16.57 21.03
CA CYS A 92 9.64 -15.46 21.08
C CYS A 92 9.23 -15.20 22.53
N PRO A 93 9.56 -14.05 23.11
CA PRO A 93 9.02 -13.66 24.40
C PRO A 93 7.54 -13.35 24.17
N GLN A 94 6.66 -14.17 24.75
CA GLN A 94 5.21 -13.95 24.73
C GLN A 94 4.86 -12.50 25.14
N GLU A 95 5.52 -12.00 26.17
CA GLU A 95 5.39 -10.61 26.66
C GLU A 95 5.65 -9.55 25.58
N ARG A 96 6.65 -9.77 24.70
CA ARG A 96 6.93 -8.82 23.62
C ARG A 96 5.81 -8.80 22.58
N ALA A 97 5.27 -9.96 22.23
CA ALA A 97 4.16 -10.05 21.28
C ALA A 97 2.89 -9.40 21.88
N GLU A 98 2.57 -9.69 23.13
CA GLU A 98 1.44 -9.09 23.84
C GLU A 98 1.56 -7.57 23.94
N LYS A 99 2.75 -7.07 24.32
CA LYS A 99 3.00 -5.64 24.37
C LYS A 99 2.83 -4.99 22.99
N LEU A 100 3.41 -5.57 21.92
CA LEU A 100 3.31 -5.03 20.58
C LEU A 100 1.85 -4.96 20.11
N VAL A 101 1.06 -6.00 20.36
CA VAL A 101 -0.36 -6.03 20.04
C VAL A 101 -1.13 -5.00 20.87
N ALA A 102 -0.84 -4.83 22.15
CA ALA A 102 -1.47 -3.82 22.99
C ALA A 102 -1.15 -2.41 22.52
N ASP A 103 0.12 -2.12 22.19
CA ASP A 103 0.57 -0.82 21.65
C ASP A 103 -0.13 -0.54 20.31
N PHE A 104 -0.20 -1.53 19.42
CA PHE A 104 -0.91 -1.43 18.14
C PHE A 104 -2.39 -1.11 18.32
N LEU A 105 -3.11 -1.87 19.16
CA LEU A 105 -4.54 -1.66 19.38
C LEU A 105 -4.82 -0.32 20.07
N SER A 106 -3.93 0.13 20.95
CA SER A 106 -4.05 1.45 21.60
C SER A 106 -3.95 2.62 20.62
N ALA A 107 -3.28 2.42 19.48
CA ALA A 107 -3.13 3.43 18.43
C ALA A 107 -4.33 3.48 17.46
N ILE A 108 -5.27 2.53 17.49
CA ILE A 108 -6.43 2.50 16.59
C ILE A 108 -7.27 3.80 16.62
N PRO A 109 -7.53 4.44 17.78
CA PRO A 109 -8.23 5.73 17.78
C PRO A 109 -7.51 6.82 16.99
N PHE A 110 -6.18 6.86 17.03
CA PHE A 110 -5.37 7.79 16.22
C PHE A 110 -5.48 7.46 14.71
N VAL A 111 -5.41 6.19 14.34
CA VAL A 111 -5.62 5.77 12.93
C VAL A 111 -6.99 6.22 12.44
N ARG A 112 -8.04 6.07 13.25
CA ARG A 112 -9.39 6.54 12.90
C ARG A 112 -9.45 8.05 12.67
N GLN A 113 -8.75 8.84 13.49
CA GLN A 113 -8.66 10.30 13.29
C GLN A 113 -7.98 10.64 11.96
N GLN A 114 -6.90 9.94 11.61
CA GLN A 114 -6.24 10.11 10.31
C GLN A 114 -7.19 9.77 9.16
N LEU A 115 -7.89 8.64 9.24
CA LEU A 115 -8.82 8.20 8.21
C LEU A 115 -10.02 9.16 8.05
N GLN A 116 -10.48 9.80 9.12
CA GLN A 116 -11.50 10.84 9.02
C GLN A 116 -11.02 11.99 8.12
N THR A 117 -9.77 12.43 8.28
CA THR A 117 -9.20 13.48 7.41
C THR A 117 -9.01 13.03 5.97
N ASP A 118 -8.71 11.75 5.74
CA ASP A 118 -8.59 11.19 4.40
C ASP A 118 -9.96 11.13 3.69
N ILE A 119 -11.02 10.76 4.41
CA ILE A 119 -12.41 10.80 3.89
C ILE A 119 -12.81 12.23 3.53
N GLU A 120 -12.51 13.20 4.38
CA GLU A 120 -12.75 14.62 4.12
C GLU A 120 -12.00 15.08 2.85
N ALA A 121 -10.73 14.69 2.71
CA ALA A 121 -9.94 15.02 1.53
C ALA A 121 -10.53 14.42 0.24
N ALA A 122 -11.09 13.23 0.29
CA ALA A 122 -11.79 12.62 -0.85
C ALA A 122 -13.08 13.38 -1.17
N PHE A 123 -13.89 13.68 -0.17
CA PHE A 123 -15.16 14.37 -0.36
C PHE A 123 -14.99 15.76 -0.98
N TYR A 124 -14.03 16.54 -0.49
CA TYR A 124 -13.75 17.85 -1.07
C TYR A 124 -12.90 17.79 -2.35
N GLY A 125 -12.18 16.69 -2.56
CA GLY A 125 -11.30 16.51 -3.72
C GLY A 125 -11.96 15.89 -4.95
N ASP A 126 -13.12 15.24 -4.79
CA ASP A 126 -13.87 14.61 -5.88
C ASP A 126 -15.29 15.20 -5.96
N PRO A 127 -15.59 16.04 -6.99
CA PRO A 127 -16.94 16.59 -7.20
C PRO A 127 -18.02 15.53 -7.45
N ALA A 128 -17.63 14.28 -7.81
CA ALA A 128 -18.58 13.20 -8.04
C ALA A 128 -18.97 12.46 -6.75
N ALA A 129 -18.29 12.70 -5.63
CA ALA A 129 -18.60 12.04 -4.36
C ALA A 129 -19.97 12.48 -3.81
N GLY A 130 -20.91 11.54 -3.72
CA GLY A 130 -22.25 11.80 -3.20
C GLY A 130 -22.33 11.96 -1.69
N GLY A 131 -21.31 11.51 -0.95
CA GLY A 131 -21.23 11.61 0.51
C GLY A 131 -20.12 10.75 1.11
N PHE A 132 -19.93 10.87 2.42
CA PHE A 132 -18.93 10.09 3.15
C PHE A 132 -19.21 8.58 3.09
N ASP A 133 -20.49 8.19 3.11
CA ASP A 133 -20.90 6.79 3.04
C ASP A 133 -20.45 6.13 1.72
N GLU A 134 -20.61 6.85 0.61
CA GLU A 134 -20.15 6.38 -0.70
C GLU A 134 -18.62 6.22 -0.73
N ILE A 135 -17.88 7.16 -0.17
CA ILE A 135 -16.42 7.08 -0.09
C ILE A 135 -16.00 5.85 0.72
N ILE A 136 -16.63 5.62 1.88
CA ILE A 136 -16.30 4.50 2.76
C ILE A 136 -16.61 3.15 2.09
N LEU A 137 -17.72 3.05 1.37
CA LEU A 137 -18.18 1.79 0.79
C LEU A 137 -17.63 1.49 -0.60
N SER A 138 -17.24 2.52 -1.37
CA SER A 138 -17.00 2.37 -2.80
C SER A 138 -15.61 2.78 -3.27
N TYR A 139 -14.86 3.59 -2.51
CA TYR A 139 -13.55 4.08 -2.96
C TYR A 139 -12.43 3.12 -2.55
N PRO A 140 -11.77 2.42 -3.51
CA PRO A 140 -10.74 1.42 -3.18
C PRO A 140 -9.56 2.00 -2.38
N TYR A 141 -9.24 3.29 -2.60
CA TYR A 141 -8.11 3.90 -1.92
C TYR A 141 -8.27 3.91 -0.40
N LEU A 142 -9.51 4.01 0.11
CA LEU A 142 -9.75 4.06 1.54
C LEU A 142 -9.41 2.73 2.22
N GLU A 143 -9.70 1.59 1.55
CA GLU A 143 -9.25 0.28 2.00
C GLU A 143 -7.71 0.20 2.01
N ALA A 144 -7.06 0.68 0.93
CA ALA A 144 -5.60 0.66 0.81
C ALA A 144 -4.91 1.50 1.89
N ILE A 145 -5.36 2.76 2.11
CA ILE A 145 -4.75 3.64 3.11
C ILE A 145 -5.07 3.21 4.54
N ALA A 146 -6.26 2.66 4.81
CA ALA A 146 -6.62 2.17 6.13
C ALA A 146 -5.70 1.03 6.57
N ILE A 147 -5.48 0.06 5.69
CA ILE A 147 -4.57 -1.06 5.97
C ILE A 147 -3.11 -0.58 6.01
N GLN A 148 -2.70 0.35 5.14
CA GLN A 148 -1.35 0.91 5.19
C GLN A 148 -1.06 1.62 6.51
N ARG A 149 -1.98 2.45 7.02
CA ARG A 149 -1.80 3.13 8.31
C ARG A 149 -1.67 2.16 9.47
N CYS A 150 -2.46 1.08 9.48
CA CYS A 150 -2.32 -0.02 10.44
C CYS A 150 -0.98 -0.74 10.28
N ALA A 151 -0.61 -1.11 9.07
CA ALA A 151 0.64 -1.82 8.77
C ALA A 151 1.87 -0.97 9.10
N HIS A 152 1.80 0.35 8.91
CA HIS A 152 2.86 1.30 9.25
C HIS A 152 3.20 1.28 10.74
N LEU A 153 2.20 1.19 11.62
CA LEU A 153 2.44 1.06 13.06
C LEU A 153 3.28 -0.18 13.37
N LEU A 154 2.93 -1.33 12.80
CA LEU A 154 3.69 -2.58 12.99
C LEU A 154 5.07 -2.52 12.34
N TYR A 155 5.20 -1.83 11.20
CA TYR A 155 6.47 -1.60 10.52
C TYR A 155 7.44 -0.75 11.38
N CYS A 156 6.95 0.29 12.03
CA CYS A 156 7.72 1.12 12.95
C CYS A 156 8.26 0.34 14.15
N HIS A 157 7.56 -0.72 14.59
CA HIS A 157 8.04 -1.67 15.58
C HIS A 157 9.01 -2.72 15.03
N GLN A 158 9.43 -2.58 13.77
CA GLN A 158 10.36 -3.50 13.09
C GLN A 158 9.87 -4.96 13.05
N LEU A 159 8.54 -5.15 13.04
CA LEU A 159 7.94 -6.48 12.92
C LEU A 159 8.20 -7.04 11.51
N PRO A 160 8.84 -8.23 11.39
CA PRO A 160 9.10 -8.82 10.08
C PRO A 160 7.81 -9.29 9.38
N LEU A 161 7.78 -9.34 8.07
CA LEU A 161 6.77 -9.93 7.18
C LEU A 161 5.36 -9.33 7.30
N ILE A 162 4.75 -9.32 8.48
CA ILE A 162 3.33 -8.99 8.70
C ILE A 162 2.94 -7.64 8.08
N PRO A 163 3.66 -6.52 8.31
CA PRO A 163 3.30 -5.24 7.72
C PRO A 163 3.22 -5.31 6.18
N ARG A 164 4.20 -5.96 5.53
CA ARG A 164 4.20 -6.12 4.09
C ARG A 164 3.07 -7.05 3.62
N MET A 165 2.81 -8.14 4.32
CA MET A 165 1.72 -9.06 3.98
C MET A 165 0.34 -8.38 4.07
N MET A 166 0.14 -7.47 5.02
CA MET A 166 -1.09 -6.67 5.14
C MET A 166 -1.24 -5.71 3.95
N THR A 167 -0.19 -4.97 3.59
CA THR A 167 -0.27 -4.06 2.44
C THR A 167 -0.39 -4.79 1.11
N GLU A 168 0.20 -5.99 0.94
CA GLU A 168 -0.02 -6.84 -0.24
C GLU A 168 -1.46 -7.39 -0.31
N TRP A 169 -2.09 -7.66 0.84
CA TRP A 169 -3.50 -8.01 0.86
C TRP A 169 -4.36 -6.85 0.30
N ALA A 170 -4.13 -5.63 0.76
CA ALA A 170 -4.83 -4.44 0.27
C ALA A 170 -4.52 -4.18 -1.22
N HIS A 171 -3.24 -4.28 -1.63
CA HIS A 171 -2.81 -4.13 -3.02
C HIS A 171 -3.54 -5.10 -3.96
N SER A 172 -3.66 -6.38 -3.57
CA SER A 172 -4.33 -7.39 -4.40
C SER A 172 -5.81 -7.11 -4.64
N ARG A 173 -6.47 -6.32 -3.79
CA ARG A 173 -7.89 -5.97 -3.85
C ARG A 173 -8.14 -4.64 -4.56
N THR A 174 -7.22 -3.70 -4.40
CA THR A 174 -7.41 -2.30 -4.80
C THR A 174 -6.58 -1.90 -6.03
N GLY A 175 -5.54 -2.66 -6.36
CA GLY A 175 -4.55 -2.27 -7.36
C GLY A 175 -3.66 -1.10 -6.93
N ILE A 176 -3.63 -0.77 -5.64
CA ILE A 176 -2.84 0.33 -5.04
C ILE A 176 -1.74 -0.27 -4.17
N ASP A 177 -0.48 -0.17 -4.59
CA ASP A 177 0.69 -0.67 -3.85
C ASP A 177 1.32 0.43 -3.00
N ILE A 178 1.06 0.43 -1.71
CA ILE A 178 1.70 1.34 -0.75
C ILE A 178 2.54 0.51 0.21
N HIS A 179 3.86 0.74 0.20
CA HIS A 179 4.75 0.05 1.14
C HIS A 179 4.47 0.48 2.58
N PRO A 180 4.45 -0.43 3.58
CA PRO A 180 4.15 -0.08 4.97
C PRO A 180 5.16 0.89 5.58
N GLY A 181 6.37 1.03 5.03
CA GLY A 181 7.38 2.00 5.43
C GLY A 181 7.14 3.43 4.92
N ALA A 182 6.24 3.63 3.97
CA ALA A 182 5.90 4.96 3.48
C ALA A 182 5.29 5.81 4.60
N HIS A 183 5.79 7.04 4.77
CA HIS A 183 5.29 8.00 5.75
C HIS A 183 4.28 8.93 5.09
N ILE A 184 3.01 8.83 5.48
CA ILE A 184 1.90 9.56 4.87
C ILE A 184 1.17 10.37 5.96
N LYS A 185 1.15 11.69 5.80
CA LYS A 185 0.45 12.58 6.73
C LYS A 185 -1.07 12.56 6.49
N SER A 186 -1.79 13.50 7.11
CA SER A 186 -3.25 13.62 7.08
C SER A 186 -3.78 14.19 5.75
N HIS A 187 -5.08 14.05 5.50
CA HIS A 187 -5.78 14.55 4.32
C HIS A 187 -5.17 14.00 3.01
N PHE A 188 -4.80 12.75 3.00
CA PHE A 188 -4.28 12.08 1.81
C PHE A 188 -5.42 11.48 0.99
N PHE A 189 -5.42 11.73 -0.32
CA PHE A 189 -6.44 11.21 -1.21
C PHE A 189 -5.82 10.63 -2.50
N ILE A 190 -6.26 9.44 -2.88
CA ILE A 190 -5.97 8.84 -4.19
C ILE A 190 -7.30 8.68 -4.94
N ASP A 191 -7.41 9.36 -6.07
CA ASP A 191 -8.54 9.26 -6.96
C ASP A 191 -8.34 8.12 -7.97
N HIS A 192 -9.36 7.27 -8.18
CA HIS A 192 -9.34 6.02 -8.96
C HIS A 192 -8.34 4.99 -8.44
N GLY A 193 -7.08 5.29 -8.40
CA GLY A 193 -6.01 4.62 -7.68
C GLY A 193 -5.32 3.46 -8.38
N THR A 194 -5.94 2.76 -9.32
CA THR A 194 -5.33 1.60 -9.98
C THR A 194 -3.94 1.90 -10.52
N GLY A 195 -2.96 1.08 -10.13
CA GLY A 195 -1.57 1.22 -10.58
C GLY A 195 -0.75 2.28 -9.85
N VAL A 196 -1.25 2.85 -8.75
CA VAL A 196 -0.44 3.70 -7.87
C VAL A 196 0.59 2.84 -7.15
N VAL A 197 1.85 3.32 -7.12
CA VAL A 197 2.97 2.69 -6.41
C VAL A 197 3.65 3.71 -5.51
N ILE A 198 3.67 3.46 -4.20
CA ILE A 198 4.33 4.31 -3.21
C ILE A 198 5.39 3.49 -2.48
N GLY A 199 6.67 3.76 -2.79
CA GLY A 199 7.82 3.00 -2.28
C GLY A 199 8.14 3.27 -0.81
N GLU A 200 8.90 2.36 -0.20
CA GLU A 200 9.21 2.24 1.24
C GLU A 200 9.63 3.54 1.93
N THR A 201 10.48 4.33 1.31
CA THR A 201 11.05 5.53 1.95
C THR A 201 10.41 6.83 1.43
N SER A 202 9.22 6.73 0.80
CA SER A 202 8.44 7.89 0.41
C SER A 202 8.00 8.68 1.64
N VAL A 203 8.02 10.01 1.52
CA VAL A 203 7.46 10.92 2.54
C VAL A 203 6.42 11.77 1.83
N ILE A 204 5.19 11.75 2.34
CA ILE A 204 4.05 12.45 1.76
C ILE A 204 3.47 13.39 2.81
N GLY A 205 3.35 14.66 2.45
CA GLY A 205 2.81 15.75 3.26
C GLY A 205 1.31 15.68 3.48
N CYS A 206 0.77 16.75 4.07
CA CYS A 206 -0.66 16.92 4.26
C CYS A 206 -1.33 17.40 2.96
N HIS A 207 -2.62 17.08 2.79
CA HIS A 207 -3.43 17.54 1.65
C HIS A 207 -2.85 17.17 0.28
N VAL A 208 -2.18 16.03 0.18
CA VAL A 208 -1.67 15.53 -1.10
C VAL A 208 -2.75 14.73 -1.82
N LYS A 209 -2.97 15.06 -3.11
CA LYS A 209 -3.87 14.32 -4.00
C LYS A 209 -3.08 13.64 -5.10
N MET A 210 -3.38 12.36 -5.36
CA MET A 210 -2.81 11.57 -6.44
C MET A 210 -3.91 10.93 -7.28
N TYR A 211 -3.60 10.68 -8.55
CA TYR A 211 -4.48 9.96 -9.47
C TYR A 211 -3.90 8.59 -9.83
N GLN A 212 -4.67 7.78 -10.56
CA GLN A 212 -4.26 6.44 -10.99
C GLN A 212 -2.90 6.43 -11.71
N GLY A 213 -2.14 5.34 -11.53
CA GLY A 213 -0.86 5.13 -12.21
C GLY A 213 0.31 5.98 -11.70
N VAL A 214 0.11 6.83 -10.69
CA VAL A 214 1.22 7.60 -10.09
C VAL A 214 2.20 6.67 -9.41
N SER A 215 3.50 6.88 -9.67
CA SER A 215 4.57 6.06 -9.12
C SER A 215 5.64 6.91 -8.42
N LEU A 216 5.86 6.66 -7.11
CA LEU A 216 6.95 7.22 -6.31
C LEU A 216 8.01 6.13 -6.08
N VAL A 217 9.06 6.12 -6.92
CA VAL A 217 9.97 4.98 -7.02
C VAL A 217 11.45 5.36 -6.87
N ALA A 218 12.29 4.37 -6.63
CA ALA A 218 13.73 4.55 -6.54
C ALA A 218 14.34 4.74 -7.95
N ARG A 219 15.40 5.55 -8.06
CA ARG A 219 16.12 5.80 -9.32
C ARG A 219 16.80 4.54 -9.86
N SER A 220 17.37 3.76 -8.97
CA SER A 220 18.08 2.51 -9.31
C SER A 220 18.06 1.57 -8.12
N LEU A 221 17.94 0.29 -8.41
CA LEU A 221 18.04 -0.80 -7.43
C LEU A 221 19.33 -1.62 -7.61
N ALA A 222 20.29 -1.13 -8.41
CA ALA A 222 21.55 -1.84 -8.70
C ALA A 222 22.37 -2.15 -7.43
N GLY A 223 22.20 -1.38 -6.34
CA GLY A 223 22.82 -1.66 -5.04
C GLY A 223 22.15 -2.79 -4.25
N GLY A 224 20.99 -3.33 -4.70
CA GLY A 224 20.27 -4.42 -4.05
C GLY A 224 20.10 -4.19 -2.54
N GLN A 225 20.49 -5.18 -1.73
CA GLN A 225 20.36 -5.13 -0.26
C GLN A 225 21.18 -4.01 0.42
N GLN A 226 22.22 -3.46 -0.25
CA GLN A 226 22.99 -2.33 0.28
C GLN A 226 22.17 -1.03 0.38
N LEU A 227 21.01 -0.97 -0.30
CA LEU A 227 20.07 0.16 -0.24
C LEU A 227 19.07 0.04 0.91
N LYS A 228 19.07 -1.06 1.65
CA LYS A 228 18.16 -1.26 2.79
C LYS A 228 18.36 -0.16 3.82
N GLY A 229 17.27 0.45 4.27
CA GLY A 229 17.26 1.53 5.25
C GLY A 229 17.72 2.90 4.74
N LYS A 230 18.14 3.01 3.46
CA LYS A 230 18.53 4.30 2.87
C LYS A 230 17.34 4.97 2.18
N LYS A 231 17.26 6.30 2.30
CA LYS A 231 16.29 7.12 1.56
C LYS A 231 16.53 6.93 0.04
N ARG A 232 15.50 6.44 -0.69
CA ARG A 232 15.60 6.15 -2.13
C ARG A 232 14.33 6.50 -2.92
N HIS A 233 13.24 6.86 -2.23
CA HIS A 233 11.97 7.26 -2.84
C HIS A 233 11.71 8.75 -2.60
N PRO A 234 10.92 9.42 -3.45
CA PRO A 234 10.69 10.87 -3.39
C PRO A 234 10.08 11.36 -2.09
N THR A 235 10.20 12.67 -1.87
CA THR A 235 9.43 13.43 -0.89
C THR A 235 8.43 14.30 -1.63
N VAL A 236 7.18 14.29 -1.21
CA VAL A 236 6.09 15.14 -1.70
C VAL A 236 5.66 16.01 -0.54
N GLU A 237 5.79 17.33 -0.66
CA GLU A 237 5.42 18.27 0.39
C GLU A 237 3.90 18.50 0.45
N ASP A 238 3.46 19.40 1.34
CA ASP A 238 2.05 19.64 1.60
C ASP A 238 1.34 20.26 0.38
N HIS A 239 0.03 20.03 0.23
CA HIS A 239 -0.83 20.61 -0.82
C HIS A 239 -0.41 20.30 -2.27
N VAL A 240 0.28 19.21 -2.52
CA VAL A 240 0.69 18.82 -3.88
C VAL A 240 -0.40 17.96 -4.54
N THR A 241 -0.64 18.24 -5.84
CA THR A 241 -1.49 17.41 -6.69
C THR A 241 -0.66 16.74 -7.78
N ILE A 242 -0.76 15.41 -7.92
CA ILE A 242 -0.03 14.62 -8.92
C ILE A 242 -1.04 13.91 -9.81
N TYR A 243 -1.10 14.30 -11.09
CA TYR A 243 -2.03 13.75 -12.05
C TYR A 243 -1.59 12.38 -12.59
N ALA A 244 -2.53 11.74 -13.29
CA ALA A 244 -2.47 10.34 -13.71
C ALA A 244 -1.21 9.98 -14.49
N GLY A 245 -0.68 8.75 -14.22
CA GLY A 245 0.44 8.18 -14.96
C GLY A 245 1.80 8.82 -14.69
N THR A 246 1.88 9.78 -13.79
CA THR A 246 3.14 10.46 -13.44
C THR A 246 4.08 9.56 -12.67
N THR A 247 5.35 9.54 -13.06
CA THR A 247 6.42 8.82 -12.38
C THR A 247 7.44 9.79 -11.80
N ILE A 248 7.68 9.72 -10.49
CA ILE A 248 8.66 10.54 -9.76
C ILE A 248 9.73 9.63 -9.17
N ILE A 249 11.00 9.92 -9.45
CA ILE A 249 12.11 9.01 -9.16
C ILE A 249 13.17 9.66 -8.27
N GLY A 250 13.63 8.89 -7.28
CA GLY A 250 14.84 9.20 -6.51
C GLY A 250 14.58 9.74 -5.11
N GLY A 251 15.45 9.38 -4.18
CA GLY A 251 15.32 9.73 -2.76
C GLY A 251 15.67 11.18 -2.43
N ASP A 252 16.39 11.83 -3.30
CA ASP A 252 16.78 13.25 -3.26
C ASP A 252 15.75 14.16 -3.96
N THR A 253 14.80 13.58 -4.69
CA THR A 253 13.75 14.32 -5.38
C THR A 253 12.68 14.80 -4.40
N VAL A 254 12.44 16.10 -4.37
CA VAL A 254 11.42 16.77 -3.56
C VAL A 254 10.45 17.51 -4.46
N ILE A 255 9.17 17.24 -4.31
CA ILE A 255 8.11 18.03 -4.95
C ILE A 255 7.63 19.06 -3.95
N GLY A 256 7.95 20.34 -4.22
CA GLY A 256 7.70 21.45 -3.30
C GLY A 256 6.23 21.75 -3.09
N GLU A 257 5.92 22.28 -1.90
CA GLU A 257 4.58 22.60 -1.41
C GLU A 257 3.71 23.32 -2.45
N GLY A 258 2.44 22.95 -2.55
CA GLY A 258 1.46 23.61 -3.41
C GLY A 258 1.69 23.44 -4.90
N SER A 259 2.57 22.52 -5.30
CA SER A 259 2.85 22.25 -6.71
C SER A 259 1.82 21.32 -7.34
N THR A 260 1.64 21.46 -8.64
CA THR A 260 0.81 20.57 -9.47
C THR A 260 1.66 19.92 -10.53
N ILE A 261 1.64 18.59 -10.59
CA ILE A 261 2.35 17.80 -11.60
C ILE A 261 1.31 17.25 -12.58
N GLY A 262 1.42 17.61 -13.83
CA GLY A 262 0.53 17.18 -14.91
C GLY A 262 0.62 15.68 -15.19
N ALA A 263 -0.33 15.19 -15.99
CA ALA A 263 -0.40 13.75 -16.30
C ALA A 263 0.79 13.29 -17.17
N ASN A 264 1.18 12.01 -16.95
CA ASN A 264 2.24 11.32 -17.70
C ASN A 264 3.62 12.00 -17.64
N VAL A 265 3.85 12.83 -16.64
CA VAL A 265 5.16 13.48 -16.42
C VAL A 265 6.15 12.47 -15.82
N PHE A 266 7.38 12.47 -16.30
CA PHE A 266 8.48 11.67 -15.76
C PHE A 266 9.52 12.58 -15.11
N LEU A 267 9.57 12.59 -13.77
CA LEU A 267 10.43 13.48 -12.99
C LEU A 267 11.60 12.74 -12.35
N THR A 268 12.79 13.29 -12.57
CA THR A 268 14.04 12.81 -11.97
C THR A 268 14.73 13.84 -11.09
N HIS A 269 14.16 15.03 -10.99
CA HIS A 269 14.70 16.17 -10.23
C HIS A 269 13.61 16.83 -9.40
N SER A 270 14.04 17.58 -8.38
CA SER A 270 13.14 18.32 -7.50
C SER A 270 12.41 19.43 -8.25
N VAL A 271 11.19 19.73 -7.80
CA VAL A 271 10.33 20.79 -8.29
C VAL A 271 10.18 21.85 -7.18
N PRO A 272 10.45 23.14 -7.45
CA PRO A 272 10.26 24.18 -6.45
C PRO A 272 8.80 24.28 -5.99
N PRO A 273 8.53 24.86 -4.79
CA PRO A 273 7.17 25.10 -4.32
C PRO A 273 6.33 25.93 -5.30
N ARG A 274 5.02 25.68 -5.33
CA ARG A 274 4.02 26.41 -6.15
C ARG A 274 4.28 26.37 -7.64
N SER A 275 4.84 25.28 -8.12
CA SER A 275 5.14 25.07 -9.54
C SER A 275 4.01 24.31 -10.24
N LEU A 276 3.78 24.63 -11.49
CA LEU A 276 2.98 23.84 -12.42
C LEU A 276 3.91 23.17 -13.42
N VAL A 277 3.94 21.83 -13.41
CA VAL A 277 4.76 21.03 -14.33
C VAL A 277 3.86 20.37 -15.36
N LEU A 278 4.06 20.67 -16.62
CA LEU A 278 3.29 20.14 -17.75
C LEU A 278 4.23 19.66 -18.85
N TYR A 279 3.75 18.71 -19.66
CA TYR A 279 4.35 18.49 -20.97
C TYR A 279 3.93 19.59 -21.93
N GLU A 280 4.89 20.18 -22.65
CA GLU A 280 4.57 21.03 -23.79
C GLU A 280 4.24 20.16 -25.02
N GLU A 281 3.17 20.51 -25.74
CA GLU A 281 2.60 19.74 -26.87
C GLU A 281 3.50 19.59 -28.12
N ASN A 282 4.74 20.04 -28.08
CA ASN A 282 5.63 20.07 -29.25
C ASN A 282 6.01 18.71 -29.85
N GLN A 283 5.44 17.59 -29.33
CA GLN A 283 5.72 16.24 -29.84
C GLN A 283 4.48 15.43 -30.23
N LEU A 284 3.27 15.99 -30.11
CA LEU A 284 2.07 15.33 -30.63
C LEU A 284 1.89 15.66 -32.11
N ARG A 285 2.05 14.66 -32.97
CA ARG A 285 1.69 14.77 -34.38
C ARG A 285 0.27 14.26 -34.59
N ILE A 286 -0.60 15.12 -35.05
CA ILE A 286 -1.92 14.73 -35.53
C ILE A 286 -1.77 14.39 -37.01
N LEU A 287 -1.88 13.10 -37.35
CA LEU A 287 -1.75 12.61 -38.71
C LEU A 287 -3.14 12.40 -39.32
N ASP A 288 -3.34 12.86 -40.52
CA ASP A 288 -4.56 12.62 -41.30
C ASP A 288 -4.52 11.17 -41.83
N LYS A 289 -5.40 10.30 -41.35
CA LYS A 289 -5.49 8.89 -41.75
C LYS A 289 -5.88 8.71 -43.25
N ASN A 290 -6.36 9.74 -43.90
CA ASN A 290 -6.68 9.68 -45.33
C ASN A 290 -5.45 9.93 -46.22
N LYS A 291 -4.30 10.29 -45.66
CA LYS A 291 -3.03 10.38 -46.39
C LYS A 291 -2.34 9.04 -46.47
N SER A 292 -1.59 8.82 -47.55
CA SER A 292 -0.85 7.58 -47.79
C SER A 292 0.14 7.27 -46.64
N PRO A 293 0.30 6.01 -46.22
CA PRO A 293 1.34 5.60 -45.25
C PRO A 293 2.76 6.01 -45.67
N ALA A 294 3.02 6.17 -46.97
CA ALA A 294 4.32 6.65 -47.49
C ALA A 294 4.64 8.10 -47.07
N ASP A 295 3.61 8.92 -46.81
CA ASP A 295 3.77 10.29 -46.36
C ASP A 295 4.06 10.39 -44.85
N TRP A 296 3.97 9.27 -44.12
CA TRP A 296 4.20 9.23 -42.66
C TRP A 296 5.60 8.68 -42.30
N VAL A 297 6.24 7.99 -43.26
CA VAL A 297 7.49 7.23 -42.99
C VAL A 297 8.72 8.10 -42.87
N ALA A 298 8.65 9.37 -43.32
CA ALA A 298 9.83 10.24 -43.38
C ALA A 298 10.42 10.66 -42.02
N ASP A 299 9.73 10.41 -40.89
CA ASP A 299 10.07 11.00 -39.60
C ASP A 299 10.18 10.01 -38.39
N TRP A 300 10.15 8.70 -38.66
CA TRP A 300 10.48 7.69 -37.61
C TRP A 300 11.97 7.35 -37.67
N VAL A 301 12.81 8.30 -37.27
CA VAL A 301 14.19 8.01 -36.90
C VAL A 301 14.26 8.23 -35.37
N ILE A 302 14.34 7.12 -34.65
CA ILE A 302 14.71 7.11 -33.23
C ILE A 302 16.21 7.24 -33.13
#